data_9573c28d768f0803e8d2cb59205cffe1
#
_entry.id   9573c28d768f0803e8d2cb59205cffe1
#
_cell.length_a   1.000
_cell.length_b   1.000
_cell.length_c   1.000
_cell.angle_alpha   90.00
_cell.angle_beta   90.00
_cell.angle_gamma   90.00
#
_symmetry.space_group_name_H-M   'P 1'
#
loop_
_entity.id
_entity.type
_entity.pdbx_description
1 polymer ?
#
loop_
_entity_poly.entity_id
_entity_poly.type
_entity_poly.pdbx_seq_one_letter_code
_entity_poly.pdbx_strand_id
1 'polypeptide(L)'
;MSEHYLYFSAGVDERVQNQFISYLVELQGAGATKLTIAMSSPGGNVVAGITIYNALISMPFEIETHNIGNSDSIATVIFVAGKRRFANPTATFMFHGVGYD
;
A
#
# COMPACT_ATOMS: atom_id res chain seq x y z
N MET A 1 -5.78 18.99 10.56
CA MET A 1 -6.27 17.64 10.83
C MET A 1 -7.16 17.20 9.70
N SER A 2 -6.72 16.17 8.97
CA SER A 2 -7.45 15.79 7.76
C SER A 2 -7.31 14.31 7.47
N GLU A 3 -8.31 13.78 6.77
CA GLU A 3 -8.31 12.42 6.25
C GLU A 3 -8.11 12.49 4.75
N HIS A 4 -7.37 11.53 4.22
CA HIS A 4 -6.98 11.50 2.83
C HIS A 4 -7.23 10.13 2.22
N TYR A 5 -7.42 10.13 0.90
CA TYR A 5 -7.58 8.92 0.12
C TYR A 5 -6.54 8.88 -0.99
N LEU A 6 -5.93 7.73 -1.17
CA LEU A 6 -5.03 7.47 -2.27
C LEU A 6 -5.55 6.26 -3.06
N TYR A 7 -5.70 6.43 -4.36
CA TYR A 7 -5.99 5.31 -5.26
C TYR A 7 -4.69 4.83 -5.86
N PHE A 8 -4.30 3.62 -5.50
CA PHE A 8 -3.07 3.01 -5.98
C PHE A 8 -3.43 1.84 -6.90
N SER A 9 -3.25 2.04 -8.21
CA SER A 9 -3.54 1.02 -9.22
C SER A 9 -2.34 0.91 -10.16
N ALA A 10 -1.33 0.16 -9.74
CA ALA A 10 -0.08 0.05 -10.47
C ALA A 10 0.75 -1.11 -9.96
N GLY A 11 1.77 -1.48 -10.72
CA GLY A 11 2.82 -2.36 -10.23
C GLY A 11 3.69 -1.67 -9.18
N VAL A 12 4.46 -2.47 -8.48
CA VAL A 12 5.35 -1.98 -7.41
C VAL A 12 6.77 -1.91 -7.96
N ASP A 13 7.31 -0.71 -8.03
CA ASP A 13 8.69 -0.47 -8.47
C ASP A 13 9.31 0.68 -7.67
N GLU A 14 10.55 1.01 -7.97
CA GLU A 14 11.27 2.08 -7.26
C GLU A 14 10.60 3.44 -7.46
N ARG A 15 10.09 3.71 -8.65
CA ARG A 15 9.39 4.95 -8.93
C ARG A 15 8.13 5.08 -8.05
N VAL A 16 7.34 4.03 -7.96
CA VAL A 16 6.15 3.99 -7.11
C VAL A 16 6.55 4.14 -5.64
N GLN A 17 7.61 3.45 -5.22
CA GLN A 17 8.16 3.60 -3.87
C GLN A 17 8.45 5.06 -3.55
N ASN A 18 9.15 5.77 -4.43
CA ASN A 18 9.54 7.15 -4.19
C ASN A 18 8.32 8.08 -4.17
N GLN A 19 7.32 7.81 -5.02
CA GLN A 19 6.07 8.55 -5.01
C GLN A 19 5.31 8.36 -3.70
N PHE A 20 5.24 7.13 -3.19
CA PHE A 20 4.62 6.85 -1.89
C PHE A 20 5.31 7.62 -0.77
N ILE A 21 6.63 7.55 -0.70
CA ILE A 21 7.38 8.21 0.37
C ILE A 21 7.18 9.72 0.32
N SER A 22 7.27 10.32 -0.86
CA SER A 22 7.05 11.76 -1.03
C SER A 22 5.65 12.17 -0.57
N TYR A 23 4.65 11.39 -0.93
CA TYR A 23 3.27 11.67 -0.55
C TYR A 23 3.08 11.55 0.97
N LEU A 24 3.63 10.51 1.58
CA LEU A 24 3.51 10.31 3.02
C LEU A 24 4.18 11.43 3.81
N VAL A 25 5.35 11.89 3.36
CA VAL A 25 6.04 13.02 3.98
C VAL A 25 5.19 14.29 3.86
N GLU A 26 4.58 14.51 2.71
CA GLU A 26 3.68 15.65 2.51
C GLU A 26 2.49 15.59 3.46
N LEU A 27 1.85 14.43 3.59
CA LEU A 27 0.72 14.25 4.49
C LEU A 27 1.12 14.46 5.94
N GLN A 28 2.27 13.97 6.33
CA GLN A 28 2.79 14.18 7.69
C GLN A 28 2.97 15.66 7.98
N GLY A 29 3.56 16.40 7.05
CA GLY A 29 3.75 17.84 7.18
C GLY A 29 2.44 18.61 7.23
N ALA A 30 1.39 18.10 6.59
CA ALA A 30 0.07 18.72 6.58
C ALA A 30 -0.78 18.36 7.81
N GLY A 31 -0.27 17.55 8.71
CA GLY A 31 -1.01 17.14 9.91
C GLY A 31 -2.13 16.15 9.63
N ALA A 32 -1.96 15.28 8.63
CA ALA A 32 -2.94 14.25 8.33
C ALA A 32 -3.20 13.36 9.56
N THR A 33 -4.45 12.94 9.74
CA THR A 33 -4.86 12.05 10.81
C THR A 33 -5.14 10.64 10.31
N LYS A 34 -5.40 10.48 9.02
CA LYS A 34 -5.73 9.18 8.44
C LYS A 34 -5.47 9.19 6.93
N LEU A 35 -4.96 8.08 6.44
CA LEU A 35 -4.85 7.81 5.01
C LEU A 35 -5.51 6.47 4.70
N THR A 36 -6.46 6.47 3.78
CA THR A 36 -7.04 5.25 3.23
C THR A 36 -6.44 5.01 1.86
N ILE A 37 -5.88 3.83 1.65
CA ILE A 37 -5.31 3.42 0.37
C ILE A 37 -6.24 2.41 -0.27
N ALA A 38 -6.92 2.83 -1.32
CA ALA A 38 -7.70 1.93 -2.17
C ALA A 38 -6.76 1.39 -3.25
N MET A 39 -6.55 0.09 -3.27
CA MET A 39 -5.48 -0.46 -4.08
C MET A 39 -5.92 -1.62 -4.98
N SER A 40 -5.25 -1.71 -6.11
CA SER A 40 -5.29 -2.84 -7.02
C SER A 40 -3.90 -2.96 -7.64
N SER A 41 -3.16 -4.01 -7.30
CA SER A 41 -1.77 -4.13 -7.73
C SER A 41 -1.36 -5.59 -7.99
N PRO A 42 -0.67 -5.86 -9.10
CA PRO A 42 -0.14 -7.20 -9.38
C PRO A 42 1.13 -7.52 -8.60
N GLY A 43 1.64 -6.58 -7.81
CA GLY A 43 2.92 -6.73 -7.15
C GLY A 43 4.05 -6.16 -7.99
N GLY A 44 5.24 -6.68 -7.79
CA GLY A 44 6.43 -6.24 -8.53
C GLY A 44 7.70 -6.42 -7.73
N ASN A 45 8.45 -5.35 -7.56
CA ASN A 45 9.74 -5.39 -6.87
C ASN A 45 9.57 -5.59 -5.37
N VAL A 46 10.18 -6.64 -4.84
CA VAL A 46 10.03 -7.03 -3.44
C VAL A 46 10.60 -5.98 -2.49
N VAL A 47 11.80 -5.47 -2.78
CA VAL A 47 12.45 -4.48 -1.92
C VAL A 47 11.64 -3.19 -1.89
N ALA A 48 11.15 -2.73 -3.04
CA ALA A 48 10.30 -1.55 -3.11
C ALA A 48 9.02 -1.74 -2.29
N GLY A 49 8.39 -2.92 -2.38
CA GLY A 49 7.18 -3.22 -1.63
C GLY A 49 7.41 -3.22 -0.13
N ILE A 50 8.49 -3.82 0.33
CA ILE A 50 8.87 -3.82 1.74
C ILE A 50 9.15 -2.41 2.23
N THR A 51 9.83 -1.61 1.42
CA THR A 51 10.13 -0.22 1.76
C THR A 51 8.86 0.60 1.92
N ILE A 52 7.89 0.42 1.01
CA ILE A 52 6.59 1.08 1.12
C ILE A 52 5.88 0.64 2.40
N TYR A 53 5.87 -0.66 2.69
CA TYR A 53 5.27 -1.19 3.91
C TYR A 53 5.88 -0.54 5.15
N ASN A 54 7.19 -0.51 5.24
CA ASN A 54 7.88 0.08 6.39
C ASN A 54 7.61 1.57 6.52
N ALA A 55 7.55 2.29 5.41
CA ALA A 55 7.20 3.71 5.43
C ALA A 55 5.78 3.92 5.96
N LEU A 56 4.83 3.10 5.53
CA LEU A 56 3.44 3.21 5.96
C LEU A 56 3.28 2.97 7.46
N ILE A 57 3.87 1.90 7.99
CA ILE A 57 3.74 1.59 9.41
C ILE A 57 4.50 2.56 10.31
N SER A 58 5.40 3.35 9.74
CA SER A 58 6.18 4.36 10.48
C SER A 58 5.46 5.70 10.60
N MET A 59 4.35 5.88 9.87
CA MET A 59 3.64 7.16 9.89
C MET A 59 2.90 7.38 11.21
N PRO A 60 2.86 8.63 11.69
CA PRO A 60 2.16 8.95 12.95
C PRO A 60 0.65 9.02 12.81
N PHE A 61 0.11 8.84 11.60
CA PHE A 61 -1.34 8.83 11.36
C PHE A 61 -1.83 7.44 11.00
N GLU A 62 -3.13 7.25 11.12
CA GLU A 62 -3.75 5.95 10.87
C GLU A 62 -3.71 5.59 9.38
N ILE A 63 -3.36 4.35 9.08
CA ILE A 63 -3.40 3.80 7.73
C ILE A 63 -4.52 2.78 7.65
N GLU A 64 -5.38 2.93 6.64
CA GLU A 64 -6.37 1.91 6.25
C GLU A 64 -6.06 1.47 4.83
N THR A 65 -6.23 0.20 4.56
CA THR A 65 -6.07 -0.34 3.21
C THR A 65 -7.36 -1.01 2.76
N HIS A 66 -7.65 -0.86 1.48
CA HIS A 66 -8.87 -1.38 0.88
C HIS A 66 -8.52 -2.02 -0.46
N ASN A 67 -8.63 -3.33 -0.56
CA ASN A 67 -8.41 -4.02 -1.82
C ASN A 67 -9.67 -3.89 -2.68
N ILE A 68 -9.57 -3.08 -3.74
CA ILE A 68 -10.69 -2.82 -4.65
C ILE A 68 -10.61 -3.61 -5.96
N GLY A 69 -9.60 -4.44 -6.12
CA GLY A 69 -9.44 -5.26 -7.32
C GLY A 69 -8.60 -6.49 -7.02
N ASN A 70 -7.28 -6.30 -7.00
CA ASN A 70 -6.37 -7.39 -6.66
C ASN A 70 -5.22 -6.87 -5.81
N SER A 71 -4.71 -7.72 -4.94
CA SER A 71 -3.48 -7.48 -4.20
C SER A 71 -2.66 -8.76 -4.30
N ASP A 72 -1.70 -8.74 -5.21
CA ASP A 72 -0.97 -9.94 -5.58
C ASP A 72 0.49 -9.83 -5.17
N SER A 73 1.06 -10.96 -4.75
CA SER A 73 2.48 -11.06 -4.43
C SER A 73 2.88 -10.01 -3.39
N ILE A 74 3.93 -9.21 -3.65
CA ILE A 74 4.41 -8.20 -2.70
C ILE A 74 3.37 -7.12 -2.39
N ALA A 75 2.36 -6.93 -3.23
CA ALA A 75 1.27 -6.00 -2.94
C ALA A 75 0.47 -6.42 -1.70
N THR A 76 0.45 -7.72 -1.35
CA THR A 76 -0.20 -8.18 -0.12
C THR A 76 0.50 -7.64 1.11
N VAL A 77 1.81 -7.46 1.05
CA VAL A 77 2.59 -6.87 2.14
C VAL A 77 2.19 -5.42 2.35
N ILE A 78 2.04 -4.66 1.26
CA ILE A 78 1.56 -3.27 1.35
C ILE A 78 0.15 -3.25 1.95
N PHE A 79 -0.72 -4.15 1.52
CA PHE A 79 -2.09 -4.25 2.04
C PHE A 79 -2.11 -4.45 3.55
N VAL A 80 -1.24 -5.31 4.09
CA VAL A 80 -1.22 -5.58 5.54
C VAL A 80 -0.62 -4.45 6.36
N ALA A 81 -0.06 -3.41 5.73
CA ALA A 81 0.35 -2.21 6.45
C ALA A 81 -0.84 -1.46 7.04
N GLY A 82 -2.04 -1.66 6.52
CA GLY A 82 -3.24 -1.05 7.06
C GLY A 82 -3.56 -1.60 8.44
N LYS A 83 -3.78 -0.72 9.39
CA LYS A 83 -4.26 -1.10 10.72
C LYS A 83 -5.67 -1.67 10.62
N ARG A 84 -6.47 -1.09 9.74
CA ARG A 84 -7.79 -1.61 9.35
C ARG A 84 -7.71 -1.95 7.87
N ARG A 85 -8.27 -3.09 7.52
CA ARG A 85 -8.15 -3.65 6.17
C ARG A 85 -9.52 -4.08 5.68
N PHE A 86 -9.81 -3.71 4.44
CA PHE A 86 -11.08 -4.01 3.81
C PHE A 86 -10.84 -4.60 2.42
N ALA A 87 -11.75 -5.43 1.96
CA ALA A 87 -11.71 -5.96 0.61
C ALA A 87 -13.13 -5.99 0.05
N ASN A 88 -13.28 -5.57 -1.20
CA ASN A 88 -14.56 -5.72 -1.89
C ASN A 88 -14.86 -7.21 -2.10
N PRO A 89 -16.13 -7.62 -2.19
CA PRO A 89 -16.49 -9.04 -2.34
C PRO A 89 -15.87 -9.71 -3.57
N THR A 90 -15.58 -8.93 -4.63
CA THR A 90 -14.98 -9.46 -5.85
C THR A 90 -13.46 -9.27 -5.89
N ALA A 91 -12.87 -8.69 -4.84
CA ALA A 91 -11.44 -8.50 -4.79
C ALA A 91 -10.72 -9.84 -4.58
N THR A 92 -9.51 -9.92 -5.12
CA THR A 92 -8.71 -11.15 -5.05
C THR A 92 -7.36 -10.88 -4.41
N PHE A 93 -6.80 -11.94 -3.85
CA PHE A 93 -5.43 -11.95 -3.32
C PHE A 93 -4.73 -13.14 -3.97
N MET A 94 -3.49 -12.91 -4.41
CA MET A 94 -2.71 -14.00 -4.98
C MET A 94 -1.34 -14.04 -4.31
N PHE A 95 -1.01 -15.21 -3.80
CA PHE A 95 0.28 -15.49 -3.22
C PHE A 95 1.01 -16.44 -4.15
N HIS A 96 2.26 -16.06 -4.49
CA HIS A 96 3.13 -16.96 -5.25
C HIS A 96 3.91 -17.80 -4.26
N GLY A 97 3.97 -19.10 -4.51
CA GLY A 97 4.95 -19.93 -3.85
C GLY A 97 6.35 -19.47 -4.26
N VAL A 98 7.32 -19.65 -3.36
CA VAL A 98 8.71 -19.44 -3.73
C VAL A 98 9.10 -20.56 -4.67
N GLY A 99 9.22 -20.24 -5.94
CA GLY A 99 9.63 -21.17 -6.97
C GLY A 99 11.07 -20.91 -7.37
N TYR A 100 11.75 -21.99 -7.71
CA TYR A 100 13.05 -21.92 -8.35
C TYR A 100 12.86 -22.44 -9.75
N ASP A 101 12.85 -21.52 -10.68
CA ASP A 101 12.76 -21.88 -12.08
C ASP A 101 14.13 -21.76 -12.74
#